data_87f80f539c5eb6c3944069dad13d890c
#
_entry.id   87f80f539c5eb6c3944069dad13d890c
#
_cell.length_a   1.000
_cell.length_b   1.000
_cell.length_c   1.000
_cell.angle_alpha   90.00
_cell.angle_beta   90.00
_cell.angle_gamma   90.00
#
_symmetry.space_group_name_H-M   'P 1'
#
loop_
_entity.id
_entity.type
_entity.pdbx_description
1 polymer ?
#
loop_
_entity_poly.entity_id
_entity_poly.type
_entity_poly.pdbx_seq_one_letter_code
_entity_poly.pdbx_strand_id
1 'polypeptide(L)'
;LLGWTLGSGGLGVGGVAVVPDLDGLAREAAEERLTAAGFTAAVTARHDELRTEGTVVASSPAAGEPAGRGAPVELTVSAGPAPVPVPDLTGVVIRQAHGVARDARFTVEVAERRTDPAVPAGAVIEQHPAPGEQATPGTAVRVVLSEGRAVRPVPDMTGQDPETAHTTLADEGWDA
;
A
#
# COMPACT_ATOMS: atom_id res chain seq x y z
N LEU A 1 -0.85 -70.70 -38.72
CA LEU A 1 -1.49 -69.38 -38.91
C LEU A 1 -1.39 -68.59 -37.66
N LEU A 2 -0.31 -67.76 -37.54
CA LEU A 2 -0.10 -66.81 -36.42
C LEU A 2 -0.64 -65.47 -36.85
N GLY A 3 -1.74 -65.04 -36.22
CA GLY A 3 -2.26 -63.67 -36.34
C GLY A 3 -1.55 -62.75 -35.38
N TRP A 4 -0.77 -61.80 -35.86
CA TRP A 4 -0.25 -60.69 -35.11
C TRP A 4 -1.31 -59.57 -35.08
N THR A 5 -1.88 -59.33 -33.93
CA THR A 5 -2.65 -58.13 -33.65
C THR A 5 -1.69 -57.00 -33.29
N LEU A 6 -1.43 -56.07 -34.20
CA LEU A 6 -0.79 -54.82 -33.95
C LEU A 6 -1.72 -53.97 -33.04
N GLY A 7 -1.40 -53.89 -31.78
CA GLY A 7 -1.96 -52.93 -30.85
C GLY A 7 -1.49 -51.54 -31.25
N SER A 8 -2.35 -50.76 -31.88
CA SER A 8 -2.17 -49.34 -32.13
C SER A 8 -2.24 -48.61 -30.79
N GLY A 9 -1.09 -48.49 -30.11
CA GLY A 9 -0.93 -47.47 -29.10
C GLY A 9 -1.04 -46.10 -29.73
N GLY A 10 -2.25 -45.56 -29.72
CA GLY A 10 -2.47 -44.19 -30.13
C GLY A 10 -1.68 -43.27 -29.20
N LEU A 11 -0.52 -42.77 -29.69
CA LEU A 11 0.08 -41.58 -29.15
C LEU A 11 -0.93 -40.48 -29.42
N GLY A 12 -1.63 -40.05 -28.35
CA GLY A 12 -2.53 -38.91 -28.42
C GLY A 12 -1.73 -37.72 -28.90
N VAL A 13 -1.90 -37.36 -30.17
CA VAL A 13 -1.38 -36.11 -30.73
C VAL A 13 -2.17 -35.02 -30.04
N GLY A 14 -1.58 -34.48 -28.95
CA GLY A 14 -2.14 -33.35 -28.26
C GLY A 14 -2.37 -32.23 -29.29
N GLY A 15 -3.65 -31.93 -29.55
CA GLY A 15 -4.03 -30.93 -30.57
C GLY A 15 -3.37 -29.60 -30.20
N VAL A 16 -2.96 -28.86 -31.24
CA VAL A 16 -2.51 -27.48 -31.08
C VAL A 16 -3.73 -26.58 -30.92
N ALA A 17 -3.67 -25.64 -30.00
CA ALA A 17 -4.65 -24.56 -29.82
C ALA A 17 -3.92 -23.21 -29.85
N VAL A 18 -4.66 -22.17 -30.13
CA VAL A 18 -4.12 -20.79 -30.16
C VAL A 18 -4.37 -20.13 -28.84
N VAL A 19 -3.34 -19.48 -28.30
CA VAL A 19 -3.44 -18.72 -27.06
C VAL A 19 -4.41 -17.54 -27.26
N PRO A 20 -5.47 -17.42 -26.45
CA PRO A 20 -6.39 -16.29 -26.57
C PRO A 20 -5.75 -14.98 -26.14
N ASP A 21 -6.35 -13.86 -26.54
CA ASP A 21 -5.95 -12.54 -26.04
C ASP A 21 -6.39 -12.38 -24.57
N LEU A 22 -5.43 -12.12 -23.70
CA LEU A 22 -5.59 -12.04 -22.25
C LEU A 22 -5.17 -10.68 -21.69
N ASP A 23 -4.62 -9.80 -22.55
CA ASP A 23 -4.10 -8.50 -22.11
C ASP A 23 -5.20 -7.64 -21.49
N GLY A 24 -4.91 -7.05 -20.35
CA GLY A 24 -5.84 -6.19 -19.65
C GLY A 24 -6.99 -6.89 -18.91
N LEU A 25 -7.11 -8.22 -19.00
CA LEU A 25 -8.12 -8.95 -18.25
C LEU A 25 -7.73 -9.06 -16.76
N ALA A 26 -8.75 -9.17 -15.90
CA ALA A 26 -8.54 -9.61 -14.54
C ALA A 26 -8.00 -11.06 -14.54
N ARG A 27 -7.15 -11.39 -13.57
CA ARG A 27 -6.51 -12.71 -13.44
C ARG A 27 -7.50 -13.85 -13.59
N GLU A 28 -8.61 -13.81 -12.85
CA GLU A 28 -9.62 -14.87 -12.83
C GLU A 28 -10.24 -15.09 -14.22
N ALA A 29 -10.57 -13.99 -14.91
CA ALA A 29 -11.13 -14.03 -16.26
C ALA A 29 -10.14 -14.59 -17.29
N ALA A 30 -8.85 -14.31 -17.11
CA ALA A 30 -7.78 -14.84 -17.95
C ALA A 30 -7.59 -16.35 -17.72
N GLU A 31 -7.59 -16.80 -16.47
CA GLU A 31 -7.51 -18.22 -16.12
C GLU A 31 -8.70 -19.02 -16.67
N GLU A 32 -9.92 -18.49 -16.56
CA GLU A 32 -11.12 -19.09 -17.16
C GLU A 32 -11.01 -19.18 -18.68
N ARG A 33 -10.56 -18.10 -19.32
CA ARG A 33 -10.40 -18.07 -20.79
C ARG A 33 -9.34 -19.06 -21.29
N LEU A 34 -8.22 -19.20 -20.55
CA LEU A 34 -7.21 -20.21 -20.84
C LEU A 34 -7.75 -21.63 -20.68
N THR A 35 -8.47 -21.90 -19.60
CA THR A 35 -9.09 -23.20 -19.36
C THR A 35 -10.08 -23.56 -20.45
N ALA A 36 -10.92 -22.63 -20.89
CA ALA A 36 -11.85 -22.81 -21.98
C ALA A 36 -11.14 -23.10 -23.33
N ALA A 37 -9.96 -22.52 -23.53
CA ALA A 37 -9.11 -22.77 -24.71
C ALA A 37 -8.30 -24.07 -24.63
N GLY A 38 -8.35 -24.76 -23.48
CA GLY A 38 -7.67 -26.03 -23.25
C GLY A 38 -6.22 -25.88 -22.81
N PHE A 39 -5.88 -24.78 -22.14
CA PHE A 39 -4.58 -24.51 -21.53
C PHE A 39 -4.65 -24.54 -20.00
N THR A 40 -3.48 -24.58 -19.34
CA THR A 40 -3.35 -24.32 -17.92
C THR A 40 -2.65 -22.98 -17.69
N ALA A 41 -3.02 -22.26 -16.63
CA ALA A 41 -2.38 -21.00 -16.28
C ALA A 41 -1.25 -21.23 -15.27
N ALA A 42 -0.08 -20.60 -15.50
CA ALA A 42 0.97 -20.43 -14.53
C ALA A 42 1.11 -18.93 -14.26
N VAL A 43 0.82 -18.48 -13.05
CA VAL A 43 0.76 -17.04 -12.73
C VAL A 43 2.02 -16.58 -12.04
N THR A 44 2.61 -15.49 -12.54
CA THR A 44 3.69 -14.73 -11.92
C THR A 44 3.24 -13.30 -11.69
N ALA A 45 3.66 -12.68 -10.58
CA ALA A 45 3.32 -11.31 -10.28
C ALA A 45 4.53 -10.38 -10.52
N ARG A 46 4.29 -9.21 -11.08
CA ARG A 46 5.29 -8.16 -11.27
C ARG A 46 4.70 -6.79 -10.98
N HIS A 47 5.48 -5.93 -10.30
CA HIS A 47 5.05 -4.54 -10.11
C HIS A 47 4.93 -3.81 -11.44
N ASP A 48 3.84 -3.07 -11.60
CA ASP A 48 3.53 -2.25 -12.76
C ASP A 48 2.86 -0.95 -12.28
N GLU A 49 3.41 0.20 -12.66
CA GLU A 49 2.90 1.50 -12.22
C GLU A 49 1.64 1.96 -12.96
N LEU A 50 1.37 1.37 -14.13
CA LEU A 50 0.30 1.79 -15.03
C LEU A 50 -0.93 0.89 -14.94
N ARG A 51 -0.74 -0.37 -14.54
CA ARG A 51 -1.80 -1.36 -14.51
C ARG A 51 -2.29 -1.61 -13.09
N THR A 52 -3.60 -1.69 -12.94
CA THR A 52 -4.24 -2.06 -11.68
C THR A 52 -3.77 -3.44 -11.22
N GLU A 53 -3.59 -3.62 -9.92
CA GLU A 53 -3.30 -4.92 -9.32
C GLU A 53 -4.31 -5.98 -9.76
N GLY A 54 -3.82 -7.19 -10.04
CA GLY A 54 -4.63 -8.30 -10.52
C GLY A 54 -4.89 -8.31 -12.03
N THR A 55 -4.39 -7.33 -12.79
CA THR A 55 -4.57 -7.25 -14.25
C THR A 55 -3.44 -7.96 -14.99
N VAL A 56 -3.75 -8.74 -16.01
CA VAL A 56 -2.76 -9.40 -16.88
C VAL A 56 -2.00 -8.35 -17.69
N VAL A 57 -0.67 -8.41 -17.60
CA VAL A 57 0.29 -7.52 -18.29
C VAL A 57 0.85 -8.18 -19.53
N ALA A 58 1.10 -9.50 -19.46
CA ALA A 58 1.68 -10.27 -20.56
C ALA A 58 1.34 -11.75 -20.39
N SER A 59 1.40 -12.49 -21.50
CA SER A 59 1.34 -13.95 -21.52
C SER A 59 2.48 -14.54 -22.33
N SER A 60 2.91 -15.74 -21.96
CA SER A 60 3.89 -16.52 -22.74
C SER A 60 3.42 -17.99 -22.81
N PRO A 61 3.16 -18.54 -24.00
CA PRO A 61 3.22 -17.90 -25.32
C PRO A 61 2.29 -16.70 -25.47
N ALA A 62 2.59 -15.81 -26.42
CA ALA A 62 1.80 -14.60 -26.65
C ALA A 62 0.43 -14.91 -27.27
N ALA A 63 -0.49 -13.95 -27.16
CA ALA A 63 -1.79 -14.03 -27.82
C ALA A 63 -1.64 -14.31 -29.32
N GLY A 64 -2.38 -15.27 -29.83
CA GLY A 64 -2.33 -15.70 -31.25
C GLY A 64 -1.26 -16.75 -31.55
N GLU A 65 -0.36 -17.04 -30.64
CA GLU A 65 0.66 -18.08 -30.83
C GLU A 65 0.07 -19.49 -30.62
N PRO A 66 0.51 -20.48 -31.41
CA PRO A 66 0.08 -21.85 -31.25
C PRO A 66 0.84 -22.53 -30.10
N ALA A 67 0.10 -23.26 -29.26
CA ALA A 67 0.69 -24.07 -28.18
C ALA A 67 -0.06 -25.42 -28.06
N GLY A 68 0.58 -26.40 -27.48
CA GLY A 68 -0.03 -27.70 -27.23
C GLY A 68 -1.19 -27.62 -26.26
N ARG A 69 -2.30 -28.33 -26.52
CA ARG A 69 -3.40 -28.42 -25.54
C ARG A 69 -2.91 -28.99 -24.21
N GLY A 70 -3.32 -28.38 -23.12
CA GLY A 70 -2.87 -28.70 -21.77
C GLY A 70 -1.50 -28.12 -21.40
N ALA A 71 -0.82 -27.43 -22.34
CA ALA A 71 0.42 -26.74 -22.02
C ALA A 71 0.19 -25.57 -21.05
N PRO A 72 1.14 -25.28 -20.16
CA PRO A 72 1.07 -24.10 -19.32
C PRO A 72 1.29 -22.83 -20.15
N VAL A 73 0.44 -21.83 -19.95
CA VAL A 73 0.64 -20.46 -20.40
C VAL A 73 1.01 -19.62 -19.19
N GLU A 74 2.20 -19.04 -19.23
CA GLU A 74 2.66 -18.15 -18.16
C GLU A 74 1.94 -16.81 -18.29
N LEU A 75 1.26 -16.39 -17.21
CA LEU A 75 0.62 -15.10 -17.08
C LEU A 75 1.44 -14.21 -16.18
N THR A 76 1.89 -13.07 -16.69
CA THR A 76 2.42 -12.00 -15.85
C THR A 76 1.27 -11.09 -15.44
N VAL A 77 1.01 -11.01 -14.13
CA VAL A 77 -0.08 -10.21 -13.55
C VAL A 77 0.53 -9.01 -12.82
N SER A 78 -0.10 -7.86 -12.94
CA SER A 78 0.30 -6.66 -12.19
C SER A 78 0.12 -6.90 -10.69
N ALA A 79 1.15 -6.59 -9.91
CA ALA A 79 1.11 -6.47 -8.45
C ALA A 79 0.89 -5.01 -8.01
N GLY A 80 0.42 -4.14 -8.91
CA GLY A 80 0.32 -2.71 -8.67
C GLY A 80 1.68 -2.01 -8.58
N PRO A 81 1.69 -0.73 -8.18
CA PRO A 81 2.92 0.03 -8.01
C PRO A 81 3.85 -0.58 -6.97
N ALA A 82 5.16 -0.49 -7.21
CA ALA A 82 6.14 -0.94 -6.23
C ALA A 82 6.02 -0.13 -4.92
N PRO A 83 6.10 -0.78 -3.75
CA PRO A 83 6.11 -0.08 -2.47
C PRO A 83 7.29 0.89 -2.38
N VAL A 84 7.08 2.02 -1.74
CA VAL A 84 8.10 3.04 -1.49
C VAL A 84 8.18 3.33 0.01
N PRO A 85 9.34 3.79 0.52
CA PRO A 85 9.48 4.08 1.94
C PRO A 85 8.64 5.30 2.34
N VAL A 86 7.93 5.19 3.45
CA VAL A 86 7.15 6.27 4.05
C VAL A 86 8.11 7.34 4.60
N PRO A 87 7.91 8.63 4.27
CA PRO A 87 8.74 9.70 4.76
C PRO A 87 8.54 9.91 6.27
N ASP A 88 9.57 10.46 6.94
CA ASP A 88 9.46 10.90 8.33
C ASP A 88 8.75 12.26 8.39
N LEU A 89 7.60 12.28 9.02
CA LEU A 89 6.79 13.48 9.25
C LEU A 89 6.80 13.93 10.72
N THR A 90 7.47 13.18 11.61
CA THR A 90 7.52 13.51 13.05
C THR A 90 8.22 14.84 13.29
N GLY A 91 7.66 15.67 14.16
CA GLY A 91 8.16 17.02 14.42
C GLY A 91 7.86 18.06 13.32
N VAL A 92 7.33 17.63 12.17
CA VAL A 92 7.03 18.53 11.05
C VAL A 92 5.63 19.14 11.22
N VAL A 93 5.50 20.45 10.99
CA VAL A 93 4.17 21.09 11.00
C VAL A 93 3.30 20.57 9.85
N ILE A 94 2.01 20.38 10.13
CA ILE A 94 1.07 19.70 9.22
C ILE A 94 1.10 20.24 7.78
N ARG A 95 1.25 21.56 7.59
CA ARG A 95 1.32 22.18 6.27
C ARG A 95 2.52 21.68 5.46
N GLN A 96 3.67 21.53 6.10
CA GLN A 96 4.89 20.99 5.48
C GLN A 96 4.79 19.49 5.29
N ALA A 97 4.21 18.77 6.28
CA ALA A 97 4.00 17.33 6.21
C ALA A 97 3.19 16.91 4.97
N HIS A 98 2.16 17.68 4.61
CA HIS A 98 1.42 17.45 3.36
C HIS A 98 2.31 17.56 2.10
N GLY A 99 3.26 18.51 2.09
CA GLY A 99 4.22 18.65 1.00
C GLY A 99 5.16 17.45 0.90
N VAL A 100 5.81 17.12 2.01
CA VAL A 100 6.76 15.99 2.09
C VAL A 100 6.09 14.67 1.70
N ALA A 101 4.90 14.39 2.23
CA ALA A 101 4.15 13.19 1.91
C ALA A 101 3.79 13.13 0.42
N ARG A 102 3.28 14.23 -0.15
CA ARG A 102 2.91 14.30 -1.57
C ARG A 102 4.10 14.06 -2.50
N ASP A 103 5.27 14.62 -2.17
CA ASP A 103 6.49 14.44 -2.97
C ASP A 103 6.96 12.97 -2.93
N ALA A 104 6.66 12.26 -1.83
CA ALA A 104 6.87 10.82 -1.68
C ALA A 104 5.68 9.95 -2.17
N ARG A 105 4.68 10.56 -2.82
CA ARG A 105 3.47 9.90 -3.35
C ARG A 105 2.54 9.34 -2.27
N PHE A 106 2.50 9.95 -1.08
CA PHE A 106 1.56 9.65 0.00
C PHE A 106 0.57 10.79 0.22
N THR A 107 -0.50 10.49 0.95
CA THR A 107 -1.43 11.50 1.49
C THR A 107 -1.29 11.57 3.00
N VAL A 108 -1.75 12.65 3.62
CA VAL A 108 -1.74 12.79 5.09
C VAL A 108 -3.17 12.88 5.58
N GLU A 109 -3.49 12.11 6.60
CA GLU A 109 -4.77 12.13 7.31
C GLU A 109 -4.52 12.40 8.79
N VAL A 110 -5.21 13.39 9.35
CA VAL A 110 -5.14 13.65 10.80
C VAL A 110 -6.08 12.70 11.51
N ALA A 111 -5.53 11.74 12.23
CA ALA A 111 -6.27 10.75 12.99
C ALA A 111 -6.71 11.29 14.35
N GLU A 112 -5.83 12.04 15.02
CA GLU A 112 -6.04 12.52 16.38
C GLU A 112 -5.31 13.84 16.61
N ARG A 113 -5.78 14.59 17.62
CA ARG A 113 -5.07 15.75 18.20
C ARG A 113 -4.87 15.49 19.68
N ARG A 114 -3.67 15.77 20.17
CA ARG A 114 -3.30 15.51 21.57
C ARG A 114 -2.41 16.64 22.08
N THR A 115 -2.59 17.05 23.31
CA THR A 115 -1.65 17.97 23.98
C THR A 115 -0.30 17.29 24.18
N ASP A 116 0.77 17.99 23.85
CA ASP A 116 2.14 17.53 24.05
C ASP A 116 3.03 18.73 24.47
N PRO A 117 3.70 18.66 25.62
CA PRO A 117 4.51 19.78 26.11
C PRO A 117 5.83 19.95 25.35
N ALA A 118 6.31 18.91 24.65
CA ALA A 118 7.59 18.91 23.94
C ALA A 118 7.45 19.26 22.46
N VAL A 119 6.31 18.93 21.85
CA VAL A 119 6.05 19.12 20.42
C VAL A 119 5.21 20.38 20.21
N PRO A 120 5.66 21.33 19.38
CA PRO A 120 4.90 22.56 19.09
C PRO A 120 3.51 22.28 18.54
N ALA A 121 2.55 23.16 18.83
CA ALA A 121 1.20 23.05 18.32
C ALA A 121 1.19 23.01 16.77
N GLY A 122 0.42 22.07 16.21
CA GLY A 122 0.31 21.85 14.77
C GLY A 122 1.43 20.99 14.15
N ALA A 123 2.39 20.53 14.94
CA ALA A 123 3.39 19.57 14.48
C ALA A 123 2.96 18.12 14.75
N VAL A 124 3.48 17.18 13.97
CA VAL A 124 3.19 15.75 14.07
C VAL A 124 3.91 15.15 15.28
N ILE A 125 3.18 14.50 16.17
CA ILE A 125 3.72 13.73 17.31
C ILE A 125 4.07 12.32 16.86
N GLU A 126 3.16 11.69 16.19
CA GLU A 126 3.23 10.28 15.77
C GLU A 126 2.65 10.12 14.37
N GLN A 127 3.12 9.11 13.65
CA GLN A 127 2.60 8.74 12.35
C GLN A 127 2.43 7.23 12.21
N HIS A 128 1.51 6.82 11.35
CA HIS A 128 1.36 5.44 10.90
C HIS A 128 0.95 5.42 9.41
N PRO A 129 1.66 4.68 8.53
CA PRO A 129 2.79 3.79 8.81
C PRO A 129 4.03 4.53 9.35
N ALA A 130 4.94 3.75 9.98
CA ALA A 130 6.15 4.31 10.58
C ALA A 130 7.13 4.86 9.52
N PRO A 131 8.02 5.81 9.89
CA PRO A 131 9.06 6.29 8.98
C PRO A 131 9.92 5.14 8.44
N GLY A 132 10.13 5.10 7.11
CA GLY A 132 10.91 4.07 6.42
C GLY A 132 10.16 2.76 6.17
N GLU A 133 8.97 2.57 6.69
CA GLU A 133 8.11 1.43 6.37
C GLU A 133 7.74 1.45 4.89
N GLN A 134 7.70 0.27 4.25
CA GLN A 134 7.33 0.15 2.84
C GLN A 134 5.81 0.16 2.69
N ALA A 135 5.30 1.11 1.91
CA ALA A 135 3.88 1.20 1.65
C ALA A 135 3.60 1.54 0.18
N THR A 136 2.43 1.15 -0.30
CA THR A 136 2.00 1.43 -1.67
C THR A 136 1.79 2.94 -1.87
N PRO A 137 2.26 3.53 -2.97
CA PRO A 137 1.95 4.91 -3.33
C PRO A 137 0.46 5.21 -3.29
N GLY A 138 0.09 6.37 -2.74
CA GLY A 138 -1.31 6.76 -2.51
C GLY A 138 -1.85 6.39 -1.12
N THR A 139 -1.13 5.57 -0.34
CA THR A 139 -1.52 5.25 1.04
C THR A 139 -1.60 6.53 1.89
N ALA A 140 -2.60 6.60 2.76
CA ALA A 140 -2.73 7.68 3.72
C ALA A 140 -1.81 7.44 4.93
N VAL A 141 -0.91 8.38 5.19
CA VAL A 141 -0.15 8.42 6.44
C VAL A 141 -1.00 9.11 7.48
N ARG A 142 -1.45 8.35 8.46
CA ARG A 142 -2.23 8.85 9.60
C ARG A 142 -1.30 9.48 10.61
N VAL A 143 -1.61 10.70 11.01
CA VAL A 143 -0.78 11.46 11.93
C VAL A 143 -1.56 11.89 13.17
N VAL A 144 -0.87 11.93 14.31
CA VAL A 144 -1.33 12.57 15.54
C VAL A 144 -0.70 13.95 15.62
N LEU A 145 -1.51 15.00 15.74
CA LEU A 145 -1.01 16.36 15.83
C LEU A 145 -0.94 16.86 17.27
N SER A 146 0.11 17.60 17.56
CA SER A 146 0.24 18.34 18.81
C SER A 146 -0.72 19.54 18.86
N GLU A 147 -1.39 19.71 19.98
CA GLU A 147 -2.08 20.95 20.37
C GLU A 147 -1.17 21.88 21.20
N GLY A 148 0.10 21.47 21.39
CA GLY A 148 1.05 22.15 22.27
C GLY A 148 0.83 21.82 23.75
N ARG A 149 1.35 22.65 24.61
CA ARG A 149 1.17 22.51 26.06
C ARG A 149 -0.29 22.67 26.44
N ALA A 150 -0.74 21.87 27.40
CA ALA A 150 -2.06 22.04 27.97
C ALA A 150 -2.18 23.46 28.57
N VAL A 151 -3.21 24.19 28.14
CA VAL A 151 -3.51 25.51 28.71
C VAL A 151 -4.17 25.29 30.06
N ARG A 152 -3.60 25.87 31.10
CA ARG A 152 -4.20 25.93 32.44
C ARG A 152 -4.69 27.33 32.72
N PRO A 153 -5.85 27.53 33.36
CA PRO A 153 -6.28 28.86 33.77
C PRO A 153 -5.29 29.41 34.81
N VAL A 154 -4.93 30.66 34.66
CA VAL A 154 -4.15 31.35 35.69
C VAL A 154 -5.09 31.55 36.90
N PRO A 155 -4.65 31.21 38.11
CA PRO A 155 -5.45 31.41 39.31
C PRO A 155 -5.71 32.93 39.53
N ASP A 156 -6.87 33.24 40.10
CA ASP A 156 -7.22 34.62 40.41
C ASP A 156 -6.42 35.12 41.61
N MET A 157 -5.54 36.06 41.37
CA MET A 157 -4.68 36.69 42.37
C MET A 157 -5.22 38.04 42.85
N THR A 158 -6.44 38.42 42.43
CA THR A 158 -7.02 39.72 42.76
C THR A 158 -7.16 39.91 44.29
N GLY A 159 -6.54 40.96 44.83
CA GLY A 159 -6.59 41.28 46.25
C GLY A 159 -5.62 40.50 47.18
N GLN A 160 -4.77 39.63 46.61
CA GLN A 160 -3.69 39.01 47.35
C GLN A 160 -2.46 39.96 47.44
N ASP A 161 -1.70 39.85 48.51
CA ASP A 161 -0.41 40.54 48.60
C ASP A 161 0.61 39.85 47.64
N PRO A 162 1.64 40.60 47.16
CA PRO A 162 2.57 40.08 46.14
C PRO A 162 3.33 38.82 46.56
N GLU A 163 3.66 38.66 47.85
CA GLU A 163 4.42 37.50 48.33
C GLU A 163 3.55 36.23 48.35
N THR A 164 2.30 36.37 48.79
CA THR A 164 1.31 35.27 48.74
C THR A 164 0.98 34.90 47.32
N ALA A 165 0.78 35.87 46.41
CA ALA A 165 0.49 35.62 45.00
C ALA A 165 1.65 34.86 44.31
N HIS A 166 2.89 35.27 44.57
CA HIS A 166 4.10 34.61 44.08
C HIS A 166 4.20 33.16 44.56
N THR A 167 3.97 32.93 45.85
CA THR A 167 3.99 31.59 46.44
C THR A 167 2.92 30.70 45.82
N THR A 168 1.71 31.20 45.69
CA THR A 168 0.59 30.46 45.07
C THR A 168 0.91 30.08 43.63
N LEU A 169 1.46 30.98 42.82
CA LEU A 169 1.86 30.70 41.44
C LEU A 169 2.99 29.66 41.40
N ALA A 170 3.99 29.76 42.26
CA ALA A 170 5.09 28.82 42.33
C ALA A 170 4.62 27.41 42.74
N ASP A 171 3.74 27.30 43.74
CA ASP A 171 3.16 26.01 44.19
C ASP A 171 2.33 25.34 43.11
N GLU A 172 1.68 26.11 42.25
CA GLU A 172 0.95 25.60 41.07
C GLU A 172 1.84 25.38 39.85
N GLY A 173 3.17 25.63 39.99
CA GLY A 173 4.14 25.38 38.92
C GLY A 173 4.09 26.41 37.78
N TRP A 174 3.77 27.68 38.13
CA TRP A 174 3.95 28.83 37.24
C TRP A 174 5.30 29.48 37.54
N ASP A 175 6.08 29.78 36.51
CA ASP A 175 7.26 30.63 36.62
C ASP A 175 6.80 32.08 36.77
N ALA A 176 7.02 32.67 37.93
CA ALA A 176 6.60 34.03 38.25
C ALA A 176 7.84 34.94 38.50
#